data_4fce9e52608a8b281d0585f1c7dfb000
#
_entry.id   4fce9e52608a8b281d0585f1c7dfb000
#
_cell.length_a   1.000
_cell.length_b   1.000
_cell.length_c   1.000
_cell.angle_alpha   90.00
_cell.angle_beta   90.00
_cell.angle_gamma   90.00
#
_symmetry.space_group_name_H-M   'P 1'
#
loop_
_entity.id
_entity.type
_entity.pdbx_description
1 polymer ?
#
loop_
_entity_poly.entity_id
_entity_poly.type
_entity_poly.pdbx_seq_one_letter_code
_entity_poly.pdbx_strand_id
1 'polypeptide(L)'
;MLRNIPGCEALPEKWDYSAPNGVCLSIVRNLEDLSEHSDAWDQLFLKSNCHPTVSYAWIKGFFKHLLDPSETWICMFAYRGKDLIGVLPLIVRKAYRIAGLSVILFRTPYNEMHTSSVECLMPPDNDEAFDIFYECLFHIPRSLPIIRFREIYGDSPVLIRCALTSFAKNENYIPLTEDYETYRSSISSNLRRLLKRSLKKLNKIDNVSFVMREKQRSTEDNFNRFMDAEDASWKGEESSSIKALPHHADALLEIASELNKRGWVEWNFIETEDKTIAAHFAIRVNRKLYIDKIGYDEHYKDCSPGNLLFNQAIEDAFSNGDVEELNTGADCPWHYQWQVKSRKTYDAVIIPQIPVLCCILKAAFKILKKFHA
;
A
#
# COMPACT_ATOMS: atom_id res chain seq x y z
N MET A 1 11.14 -19.07 -17.07
CA MET A 1 9.76 -18.69 -17.39
C MET A 1 9.63 -17.41 -18.25
N LEU A 2 10.58 -16.49 -18.25
CA LEU A 2 10.54 -15.26 -19.10
C LEU A 2 10.65 -15.48 -20.62
N ARG A 3 11.06 -16.66 -21.07
CA ARG A 3 11.23 -16.96 -22.52
C ARG A 3 9.91 -16.95 -23.33
N ASN A 4 8.76 -16.93 -22.66
CA ASN A 4 7.44 -17.04 -23.34
C ASN A 4 6.63 -15.73 -23.39
N ILE A 5 7.15 -14.62 -22.87
CA ILE A 5 6.50 -13.31 -23.02
C ILE A 5 7.18 -12.60 -24.19
N PRO A 6 6.52 -12.44 -25.36
CA PRO A 6 7.11 -11.75 -26.50
C PRO A 6 7.54 -10.34 -26.10
N GLY A 7 8.83 -10.04 -26.22
CA GLY A 7 9.42 -8.74 -25.87
C GLY A 7 10.17 -8.67 -24.54
N CYS A 8 9.98 -9.61 -23.62
CA CYS A 8 10.80 -9.70 -22.41
C CYS A 8 12.18 -10.33 -22.65
N GLU A 9 12.41 -10.88 -23.83
CA GLU A 9 13.73 -11.34 -24.29
C GLU A 9 14.77 -10.21 -24.32
N ALA A 10 14.31 -8.96 -24.33
CA ALA A 10 15.18 -7.77 -24.32
C ALA A 10 15.68 -7.40 -22.91
N LEU A 11 15.12 -7.99 -21.86
CA LEU A 11 15.58 -7.73 -20.50
C LEU A 11 16.73 -8.71 -20.18
N PRO A 12 17.96 -8.26 -19.95
CA PRO A 12 19.09 -9.11 -19.62
C PRO A 12 18.84 -9.95 -18.36
N GLU A 13 19.36 -11.18 -18.31
CA GLU A 13 19.20 -12.06 -17.13
C GLU A 13 19.95 -11.53 -15.90
N LYS A 14 21.05 -10.83 -16.10
CA LYS A 14 21.80 -10.08 -15.09
C LYS A 14 22.17 -8.72 -15.64
N TRP A 15 21.97 -7.71 -14.84
CA TRP A 15 22.41 -6.35 -15.13
C TRP A 15 23.39 -5.93 -14.04
N ASP A 16 24.66 -6.09 -14.34
CA ASP A 16 25.74 -5.43 -13.60
C ASP A 16 25.97 -4.07 -14.28
N TYR A 17 25.11 -3.11 -13.98
CA TYR A 17 25.30 -1.72 -14.39
C TYR A 17 26.00 -0.99 -13.26
N SER A 18 27.20 -0.51 -13.52
CA SER A 18 27.90 0.41 -12.61
C SER A 18 27.74 1.82 -13.14
N ALA A 19 26.98 2.63 -12.42
CA ALA A 19 26.86 4.04 -12.74
C ALA A 19 28.22 4.76 -12.53
N PRO A 20 28.48 5.88 -13.26
CA PRO A 20 29.75 6.62 -13.17
C PRO A 20 30.11 7.09 -11.75
N ASN A 21 29.12 7.22 -10.86
CA ASN A 21 29.23 7.66 -9.46
C ASN A 21 29.37 6.52 -8.44
N GLY A 22 29.72 5.31 -8.88
CA GLY A 22 29.99 4.15 -8.02
C GLY A 22 28.73 3.47 -7.47
N VAL A 23 27.54 3.74 -8.03
CA VAL A 23 26.32 3.02 -7.70
C VAL A 23 26.22 1.75 -8.57
N CYS A 24 25.99 0.62 -7.92
CA CYS A 24 25.76 -0.67 -8.56
C CYS A 24 24.26 -0.97 -8.60
N LEU A 25 23.78 -1.46 -9.75
CA LEU A 25 22.40 -1.87 -9.93
C LEU A 25 22.29 -3.40 -9.91
N SER A 26 21.34 -3.93 -9.15
CA SER A 26 20.95 -5.34 -9.16
C SER A 26 19.50 -5.48 -9.58
N ILE A 27 19.16 -6.52 -10.35
CA ILE A 27 17.78 -6.83 -10.74
C ILE A 27 17.45 -8.26 -10.35
N VAL A 28 16.38 -8.41 -9.60
CA VAL A 28 15.88 -9.67 -9.05
C VAL A 28 14.54 -10.02 -9.70
N ARG A 29 14.31 -11.34 -9.92
CA ARG A 29 13.12 -11.86 -10.63
C ARG A 29 12.50 -13.10 -10.00
N ASN A 30 13.01 -13.53 -8.86
CA ASN A 30 12.48 -14.65 -8.10
C ASN A 30 12.44 -14.31 -6.60
N LEU A 31 11.63 -15.02 -5.84
CA LEU A 31 11.40 -14.72 -4.43
C LEU A 31 12.58 -15.11 -3.53
N GLU A 32 13.41 -16.05 -3.94
CA GLU A 32 14.59 -16.47 -3.18
C GLU A 32 15.61 -15.33 -3.15
N ASP A 33 16.05 -14.86 -4.33
CA ASP A 33 16.96 -13.72 -4.44
C ASP A 33 16.36 -12.45 -3.83
N LEU A 34 15.03 -12.24 -3.96
CA LEU A 34 14.34 -11.11 -3.32
C LEU A 34 14.53 -11.12 -1.81
N SER A 35 14.54 -12.31 -1.20
CA SER A 35 14.66 -12.46 0.25
C SER A 35 16.03 -12.07 0.80
N GLU A 36 17.08 -12.15 -0.01
CA GLU A 36 18.44 -11.73 0.36
C GLU A 36 18.55 -10.21 0.62
N HIS A 37 17.63 -9.44 0.04
CA HIS A 37 17.60 -7.98 0.20
C HIS A 37 16.69 -7.51 1.35
N SER A 38 15.99 -8.40 2.07
CA SER A 38 14.96 -8.06 3.04
C SER A 38 15.42 -7.09 4.13
N ASP A 39 16.56 -7.35 4.75
CA ASP A 39 17.07 -6.52 5.86
C ASP A 39 17.50 -5.12 5.39
N ALA A 40 18.20 -5.05 4.25
CA ALA A 40 18.59 -3.78 3.66
C ALA A 40 17.38 -2.96 3.21
N TRP A 41 16.37 -3.64 2.67
CA TRP A 41 15.10 -3.02 2.28
C TRP A 41 14.37 -2.43 3.48
N ASP A 42 14.24 -3.19 4.57
CA ASP A 42 13.59 -2.72 5.79
C ASP A 42 14.32 -1.52 6.40
N GLN A 43 15.66 -1.53 6.39
CA GLN A 43 16.46 -0.38 6.86
C GLN A 43 16.24 0.87 6.00
N LEU A 44 16.14 0.72 4.68
CA LEU A 44 15.84 1.83 3.78
C LEU A 44 14.41 2.33 3.98
N PHE A 45 13.45 1.41 4.12
CA PHE A 45 12.04 1.74 4.36
C PHE A 45 11.85 2.54 5.65
N LEU A 46 12.53 2.17 6.73
CA LEU A 46 12.48 2.90 8.00
C LEU A 46 13.05 4.32 7.93
N LYS A 47 13.88 4.62 6.94
CA LYS A 47 14.44 5.96 6.67
C LYS A 47 13.61 6.75 5.65
N SER A 48 12.60 6.15 5.05
CA SER A 48 11.75 6.78 4.04
C SER A 48 10.47 7.33 4.64
N ASN A 49 9.76 8.15 3.87
CA ASN A 49 8.39 8.59 4.17
C ASN A 49 7.32 7.79 3.39
N CYS A 50 7.73 6.70 2.75
CA CYS A 50 6.85 5.91 1.89
C CYS A 50 5.75 5.19 2.69
N HIS A 51 4.67 4.87 1.99
CA HIS A 51 3.58 4.05 2.53
C HIS A 51 4.04 2.59 2.77
N PRO A 52 3.50 1.87 3.79
CA PRO A 52 3.87 0.47 4.07
C PRO A 52 3.72 -0.49 2.89
N THR A 53 2.92 -0.16 1.89
CA THR A 53 2.74 -0.95 0.67
C THR A 53 3.98 -1.03 -0.22
N VAL A 54 5.03 -0.24 0.05
CA VAL A 54 6.36 -0.40 -0.58
C VAL A 54 7.35 -1.20 0.28
N SER A 55 6.95 -1.67 1.46
CA SER A 55 7.80 -2.51 2.30
C SER A 55 8.08 -3.86 1.65
N TYR A 56 9.19 -4.49 2.04
CA TYR A 56 9.50 -5.86 1.61
C TYR A 56 8.34 -6.83 1.87
N ALA A 57 7.74 -6.76 3.05
CA ALA A 57 6.62 -7.62 3.45
C ALA A 57 5.45 -7.54 2.45
N TRP A 58 5.08 -6.33 2.06
CA TRP A 58 3.97 -6.10 1.14
C TRP A 58 4.29 -6.56 -0.28
N ILE A 59 5.44 -6.16 -0.79
CA ILE A 59 5.86 -6.48 -2.17
C ILE A 59 6.07 -7.98 -2.35
N LYS A 60 6.64 -8.68 -1.36
CA LYS A 60 6.78 -10.14 -1.38
C LYS A 60 5.42 -10.83 -1.47
N GLY A 61 4.47 -10.47 -0.59
CA GLY A 61 3.13 -11.04 -0.60
C GLY A 61 2.40 -10.78 -1.92
N PHE A 62 2.55 -9.56 -2.47
CA PHE A 62 1.99 -9.21 -3.76
C PHE A 62 2.56 -10.08 -4.90
N PHE A 63 3.87 -10.17 -5.01
CA PHE A 63 4.53 -10.95 -6.06
C PHE A 63 4.23 -12.45 -5.98
N LYS A 64 3.99 -12.96 -4.77
CA LYS A 64 3.71 -14.37 -4.56
C LYS A 64 2.27 -14.77 -4.90
N HIS A 65 1.29 -13.90 -4.62
CA HIS A 65 -0.13 -14.28 -4.61
C HIS A 65 -1.05 -13.45 -5.51
N LEU A 66 -0.69 -12.20 -5.86
CA LEU A 66 -1.58 -11.26 -6.52
C LEU A 66 -1.21 -10.93 -7.97
N LEU A 67 -0.25 -11.64 -8.55
CA LEU A 67 0.08 -11.49 -9.96
C LEU A 67 -0.92 -12.20 -10.84
N ASP A 68 -1.35 -11.52 -11.91
CA ASP A 68 -2.06 -12.20 -13.00
C ASP A 68 -1.14 -13.25 -13.65
N PRO A 69 -1.64 -14.45 -14.03
CA PRO A 69 -0.84 -15.47 -14.69
C PRO A 69 -0.11 -15.02 -15.97
N SER A 70 -0.58 -13.95 -16.60
CA SER A 70 0.04 -13.32 -17.79
C SER A 70 1.10 -12.28 -17.46
N GLU A 71 1.29 -11.96 -16.17
CA GLU A 71 2.25 -10.97 -15.69
C GLU A 71 3.51 -11.63 -15.14
N THR A 72 4.61 -10.90 -15.19
CA THR A 72 5.84 -11.21 -14.47
C THR A 72 6.32 -9.95 -13.75
N TRP A 73 7.37 -10.08 -12.96
CA TRP A 73 7.88 -8.96 -12.20
C TRP A 73 9.42 -8.89 -12.24
N ILE A 74 9.92 -7.70 -11.99
CA ILE A 74 11.31 -7.42 -11.67
C ILE A 74 11.34 -6.52 -10.43
N CYS A 75 12.39 -6.65 -9.64
CA CYS A 75 12.70 -5.70 -8.58
C CYS A 75 14.12 -5.17 -8.78
N MET A 76 14.24 -3.85 -8.89
CA MET A 76 15.52 -3.19 -9.13
C MET A 76 16.04 -2.62 -7.81
N PHE A 77 17.32 -2.84 -7.53
CA PHE A 77 18.02 -2.39 -6.34
C PHE A 77 19.22 -1.54 -6.71
N ALA A 78 19.34 -0.35 -6.13
CA ALA A 78 20.51 0.52 -6.29
C ALA A 78 21.33 0.52 -5.00
N TYR A 79 22.61 0.17 -5.10
CA TYR A 79 23.55 0.09 -3.99
C TYR A 79 24.69 1.08 -4.17
N ARG A 80 25.03 1.82 -3.11
CA ARG A 80 26.28 2.56 -3.00
C ARG A 80 27.20 1.85 -2.01
N GLY A 81 28.19 1.11 -2.52
CA GLY A 81 28.97 0.18 -1.72
C GLY A 81 28.09 -0.92 -1.14
N LYS A 82 27.88 -0.91 0.18
CA LYS A 82 26.99 -1.85 0.89
C LYS A 82 25.62 -1.27 1.21
N ASP A 83 25.43 0.03 1.01
CA ASP A 83 24.20 0.72 1.40
C ASP A 83 23.19 0.66 0.28
N LEU A 84 22.02 0.11 0.56
CA LEU A 84 20.86 0.17 -0.33
C LEU A 84 20.31 1.60 -0.32
N ILE A 85 20.27 2.24 -1.48
CA ILE A 85 19.80 3.62 -1.67
C ILE A 85 18.52 3.73 -2.49
N GLY A 86 18.05 2.63 -3.06
CA GLY A 86 16.79 2.62 -3.78
C GLY A 86 16.28 1.24 -4.12
N VAL A 87 14.94 1.11 -4.14
CA VAL A 87 14.23 -0.09 -4.61
C VAL A 87 13.08 0.33 -5.52
N LEU A 88 12.97 -0.29 -6.67
CA LEU A 88 11.86 -0.09 -7.60
C LEU A 88 11.25 -1.45 -7.99
N PRO A 89 10.14 -1.84 -7.34
CA PRO A 89 9.39 -3.04 -7.72
C PRO A 89 8.50 -2.75 -8.93
N LEU A 90 8.59 -3.58 -9.96
CA LEU A 90 7.83 -3.40 -11.19
C LEU A 90 7.20 -4.72 -11.65
N ILE A 91 5.96 -4.65 -12.07
CA ILE A 91 5.29 -5.70 -12.82
C ILE A 91 5.47 -5.40 -14.30
N VAL A 92 5.85 -6.42 -15.04
CA VAL A 92 6.00 -6.36 -16.50
C VAL A 92 4.69 -6.87 -17.12
N ARG A 93 3.93 -5.95 -17.68
CA ARG A 93 2.76 -6.23 -18.49
C ARG A 93 3.15 -6.28 -19.95
N LYS A 94 2.40 -6.89 -20.80
CA LYS A 94 2.56 -7.07 -22.24
C LYS A 94 3.58 -6.17 -22.94
N ALA A 95 4.47 -6.81 -23.67
CA ALA A 95 5.26 -6.14 -24.70
C ALA A 95 4.53 -6.20 -26.05
N TYR A 96 4.46 -5.07 -26.72
CA TYR A 96 3.94 -4.99 -28.09
C TYR A 96 5.11 -4.69 -29.03
N ARG A 97 5.14 -5.27 -30.23
CA ARG A 97 6.09 -4.88 -31.27
C ARG A 97 5.45 -3.91 -32.26
N ILE A 98 6.04 -2.71 -32.38
CA ILE A 98 5.59 -1.68 -33.32
C ILE A 98 6.82 -1.22 -34.11
N ALA A 99 6.79 -1.40 -35.43
CA ALA A 99 7.89 -0.96 -36.36
C ALA A 99 9.28 -1.42 -35.88
N GLY A 100 9.42 -2.65 -35.38
CA GLY A 100 10.70 -3.20 -34.94
C GLY A 100 11.13 -2.80 -33.53
N LEU A 101 10.35 -1.95 -32.83
CA LEU A 101 10.56 -1.57 -31.45
C LEU A 101 9.62 -2.37 -30.51
N SER A 102 10.12 -2.78 -29.34
CA SER A 102 9.33 -3.43 -28.31
C SER A 102 8.78 -2.39 -27.34
N VAL A 103 7.47 -2.22 -27.28
CA VAL A 103 6.82 -1.40 -26.23
C VAL A 103 6.65 -2.27 -24.99
N ILE A 104 7.35 -1.93 -23.91
CA ILE A 104 7.31 -2.67 -22.64
C ILE A 104 6.51 -1.83 -21.65
N LEU A 105 5.42 -2.42 -21.12
CA LEU A 105 4.58 -1.77 -20.12
C LEU A 105 5.00 -2.25 -18.73
N PHE A 106 5.52 -1.33 -17.94
CA PHE A 106 5.79 -1.52 -16.53
C PHE A 106 4.70 -0.85 -15.69
N ARG A 107 4.36 -1.44 -14.57
CA ARG A 107 3.55 -0.82 -13.53
C ARG A 107 4.08 -1.16 -12.15
N THR A 108 3.87 -0.29 -11.19
CA THR A 108 4.12 -0.66 -9.80
C THR A 108 3.12 -1.72 -9.33
N PRO A 109 3.48 -2.58 -8.35
CA PRO A 109 2.56 -3.54 -7.73
C PRO A 109 1.39 -2.82 -7.08
N TYR A 110 0.23 -2.86 -7.71
CA TYR A 110 -0.97 -2.18 -7.25
C TYR A 110 -2.20 -3.08 -7.43
N ASN A 111 -3.01 -3.16 -6.39
CA ASN A 111 -4.31 -3.82 -6.38
C ASN A 111 -5.31 -2.90 -5.68
N GLU A 112 -6.44 -2.61 -6.31
CA GLU A 112 -7.42 -1.64 -5.81
C GLU A 112 -8.00 -1.99 -4.43
N MET A 113 -8.01 -3.27 -4.06
CA MET A 113 -8.52 -3.71 -2.77
C MET A 113 -7.49 -3.60 -1.63
N HIS A 114 -6.20 -3.69 -1.93
CA HIS A 114 -5.18 -3.94 -0.91
C HIS A 114 -4.02 -2.96 -0.91
N THR A 115 -3.80 -2.23 -1.98
CA THR A 115 -2.64 -1.34 -2.08
C THR A 115 -3.07 0.12 -2.10
N SER A 116 -2.38 0.93 -1.31
CA SER A 116 -2.37 2.37 -1.46
C SER A 116 -1.18 2.77 -2.35
N SER A 117 -0.40 3.76 -1.97
CA SER A 117 0.73 4.26 -2.75
C SER A 117 1.85 3.25 -2.91
N VAL A 118 2.21 2.87 -4.14
CA VAL A 118 3.44 2.12 -4.44
C VAL A 118 4.31 2.92 -5.39
N GLU A 119 5.44 3.36 -4.88
CA GLU A 119 6.40 4.18 -5.60
C GLU A 119 7.83 3.63 -5.51
N CYS A 120 8.81 4.35 -6.00
CA CYS A 120 10.21 4.04 -5.79
C CYS A 120 10.57 4.30 -4.33
N LEU A 121 11.03 3.28 -3.63
CA LEU A 121 11.56 3.44 -2.27
C LEU A 121 12.95 4.05 -2.34
N MET A 122 13.14 5.19 -1.68
CA MET A 122 14.42 5.90 -1.59
C MET A 122 14.40 6.85 -0.39
N PRO A 123 15.55 7.36 0.07
CA PRO A 123 15.58 8.39 1.10
C PRO A 123 14.85 9.66 0.64
N PRO A 124 14.22 10.43 1.55
CA PRO A 124 13.43 11.61 1.19
C PRO A 124 14.21 12.69 0.41
N ASP A 125 15.49 12.84 0.72
CA ASP A 125 16.35 13.90 0.19
C ASP A 125 17.31 13.43 -0.92
N ASN A 126 17.11 12.19 -1.42
CA ASN A 126 18.00 11.62 -2.42
C ASN A 126 17.24 10.81 -3.47
N ASP A 127 17.06 11.39 -4.64
CA ASP A 127 16.37 10.79 -5.80
C ASP A 127 17.33 10.17 -6.85
N GLU A 128 18.63 10.13 -6.56
CA GLU A 128 19.65 9.58 -7.45
C GLU A 128 19.36 8.13 -7.87
N ALA A 129 18.86 7.30 -6.95
CA ALA A 129 18.49 5.93 -7.27
C ALA A 129 17.43 5.86 -8.37
N PHE A 130 16.47 6.79 -8.34
CA PHE A 130 15.42 6.84 -9.36
C PHE A 130 15.98 7.23 -10.73
N ASP A 131 16.92 8.17 -10.79
CA ASP A 131 17.58 8.53 -12.06
C ASP A 131 18.33 7.35 -12.66
N ILE A 132 19.01 6.56 -11.84
CA ILE A 132 19.72 5.36 -12.29
C ILE A 132 18.73 4.30 -12.80
N PHE A 133 17.62 4.05 -12.10
CA PHE A 133 16.57 3.14 -12.57
C PHE A 133 15.95 3.62 -13.89
N TYR A 134 15.69 4.92 -13.99
CA TYR A 134 15.17 5.54 -15.20
C TYR A 134 16.14 5.33 -16.36
N GLU A 135 17.39 5.72 -16.22
CA GLU A 135 18.42 5.53 -17.25
C GLU A 135 18.51 4.06 -17.68
N CYS A 136 18.58 3.15 -16.73
CA CYS A 136 18.66 1.73 -16.98
C CYS A 136 17.48 1.23 -17.82
N LEU A 137 16.25 1.53 -17.45
CA LEU A 137 15.05 1.09 -18.15
C LEU A 137 14.93 1.73 -19.55
N PHE A 138 15.31 2.99 -19.70
CA PHE A 138 15.15 3.73 -20.95
C PHE A 138 16.32 3.52 -21.94
N HIS A 139 17.41 2.87 -21.51
CA HIS A 139 18.50 2.45 -22.38
C HIS A 139 18.41 0.99 -22.87
N ILE A 140 17.30 0.28 -22.59
CA ILE A 140 17.07 -1.06 -23.16
C ILE A 140 17.04 -0.97 -24.70
N PRO A 141 17.94 -1.65 -25.43
CA PRO A 141 18.04 -1.51 -26.88
C PRO A 141 16.73 -1.88 -27.57
N ARG A 142 16.32 -1.06 -28.53
CA ARG A 142 15.11 -1.25 -29.35
C ARG A 142 13.83 -1.43 -28.53
N SER A 143 13.77 -0.78 -27.38
CA SER A 143 12.56 -0.78 -26.55
C SER A 143 12.03 0.62 -26.30
N LEU A 144 10.73 0.68 -26.00
CA LEU A 144 10.01 1.86 -25.55
C LEU A 144 9.34 1.52 -24.21
N PRO A 145 10.04 1.68 -23.09
CA PRO A 145 9.46 1.43 -21.79
C PRO A 145 8.43 2.52 -21.44
N ILE A 146 7.31 2.08 -20.90
CA ILE A 146 6.27 2.94 -20.31
C ILE A 146 6.08 2.48 -18.89
N ILE A 147 6.25 3.37 -17.91
CA ILE A 147 6.14 3.03 -16.50
C ILE A 147 4.92 3.75 -15.92
N ARG A 148 4.00 2.98 -15.33
CA ARG A 148 2.81 3.51 -14.65
C ARG A 148 2.96 3.37 -13.15
N PHE A 149 2.79 4.49 -12.46
CA PHE A 149 2.66 4.56 -11.01
C PHE A 149 1.20 4.83 -10.65
N ARG A 150 0.74 4.26 -9.53
CA ARG A 150 -0.62 4.47 -9.02
C ARG A 150 -0.56 5.08 -7.64
N GLU A 151 -1.38 6.11 -7.44
CA GLU A 151 -1.65 6.72 -6.13
C GLU A 151 -0.39 7.19 -5.38
N ILE A 152 0.65 7.66 -6.09
CA ILE A 152 1.84 8.21 -5.44
C ILE A 152 1.56 9.58 -4.82
N TYR A 153 2.24 9.89 -3.74
CA TYR A 153 2.05 11.15 -3.02
C TYR A 153 2.42 12.37 -3.86
N GLY A 154 1.74 13.50 -3.60
CA GLY A 154 1.93 14.73 -4.38
C GLY A 154 3.30 15.37 -4.23
N ASP A 155 4.06 15.03 -3.19
CA ASP A 155 5.43 15.45 -2.91
C ASP A 155 6.49 14.43 -3.37
N SER A 156 6.06 13.31 -3.99
CA SER A 156 7.00 12.32 -4.52
C SER A 156 7.91 12.90 -5.60
N PRO A 157 9.25 12.74 -5.48
CA PRO A 157 10.19 13.19 -6.50
C PRO A 157 10.01 12.48 -7.85
N VAL A 158 9.34 11.34 -7.88
CA VAL A 158 8.98 10.62 -9.11
C VAL A 158 8.09 11.47 -10.03
N LEU A 159 7.20 12.31 -9.45
CA LEU A 159 6.27 13.15 -10.23
C LEU A 159 6.97 14.16 -11.14
N ILE A 160 8.14 14.65 -10.77
CA ILE A 160 8.91 15.62 -11.56
C ILE A 160 9.30 15.05 -12.92
N ARG A 161 9.49 13.74 -12.99
CA ARG A 161 9.91 13.02 -14.21
C ARG A 161 8.75 12.48 -15.03
N CYS A 162 7.53 12.64 -14.55
CA CYS A 162 6.35 12.08 -15.20
C CYS A 162 5.88 12.94 -16.36
N ALA A 163 5.61 12.32 -17.50
CA ALA A 163 5.07 12.98 -18.68
C ALA A 163 3.57 13.27 -18.54
N LEU A 164 2.87 12.45 -17.77
CA LEU A 164 1.44 12.53 -17.53
C LEU A 164 1.17 12.27 -16.06
N THR A 165 0.36 13.15 -15.46
CA THR A 165 -0.11 12.98 -14.09
C THR A 165 -1.62 13.24 -14.04
N SER A 166 -2.31 12.57 -13.16
CA SER A 166 -3.71 12.84 -12.87
C SER A 166 -4.00 12.63 -11.40
N PHE A 167 -4.84 13.47 -10.83
CA PHE A 167 -5.36 13.24 -9.49
C PHE A 167 -6.01 11.84 -9.41
N ALA A 168 -5.63 11.07 -8.41
CA ALA A 168 -6.18 9.74 -8.16
C ALA A 168 -7.25 9.79 -7.07
N LYS A 169 -6.85 10.06 -5.83
CA LYS A 169 -7.75 10.19 -4.67
C LYS A 169 -7.10 11.03 -3.57
N ASN A 170 -7.86 11.36 -2.55
CA ASN A 170 -7.30 11.79 -1.29
C ASN A 170 -6.96 10.58 -0.41
N GLU A 171 -5.97 10.74 0.43
CA GLU A 171 -5.67 9.85 1.54
C GLU A 171 -5.91 10.61 2.84
N ASN A 172 -6.81 10.10 3.67
CA ASN A 172 -7.22 10.77 4.89
C ASN A 172 -6.39 10.30 6.09
N TYR A 173 -6.02 11.26 6.96
CA TYR A 173 -5.27 10.97 8.17
C TYR A 173 -5.65 11.92 9.31
N ILE A 174 -5.43 11.48 10.55
CA ILE A 174 -5.57 12.28 11.76
C ILE A 174 -4.15 12.59 12.27
N PRO A 175 -3.73 13.87 12.33
CA PRO A 175 -2.48 14.23 12.98
C PRO A 175 -2.65 14.11 14.51
N LEU A 176 -1.69 13.47 15.17
CA LEU A 176 -1.66 13.25 16.61
C LEU A 176 -0.64 14.19 17.27
N THR A 177 -0.68 15.46 16.87
CA THR A 177 0.28 16.49 17.31
C THR A 177 -0.19 17.33 18.49
N GLU A 178 -1.48 17.26 18.80
CA GLU A 178 -2.12 17.93 19.93
C GLU A 178 -2.36 16.92 21.07
N ASP A 179 -2.93 17.35 22.20
CA ASP A 179 -3.39 16.42 23.23
C ASP A 179 -4.77 15.84 22.88
N TYR A 180 -5.08 14.68 23.46
CA TYR A 180 -6.32 13.96 23.16
C TYR A 180 -7.58 14.77 23.49
N GLU A 181 -7.61 15.56 24.59
CA GLU A 181 -8.79 16.33 24.97
C GLU A 181 -9.07 17.47 23.98
N THR A 182 -8.01 18.10 23.46
CA THR A 182 -8.11 19.10 22.38
C THR A 182 -8.69 18.45 21.13
N TYR A 183 -8.12 17.33 20.67
CA TYR A 183 -8.65 16.58 19.53
C TYR A 183 -10.11 16.17 19.77
N ARG A 184 -10.42 15.58 20.92
CA ARG A 184 -11.76 15.12 21.27
C ARG A 184 -12.78 16.27 21.29
N SER A 185 -12.38 17.47 21.72
CA SER A 185 -13.24 18.65 21.72
C SER A 185 -13.56 19.14 20.29
N SER A 186 -12.66 18.93 19.33
CA SER A 186 -12.84 19.30 17.92
C SER A 186 -13.86 18.42 17.20
N ILE A 187 -14.04 17.16 17.63
CA ILE A 187 -15.05 16.25 17.09
C ILE A 187 -16.47 16.76 17.41
N SER A 188 -17.39 16.63 16.46
CA SER A 188 -18.76 17.10 16.62
C SER A 188 -19.46 16.51 17.87
N SER A 189 -20.29 17.33 18.53
CA SER A 189 -21.08 16.86 19.66
C SER A 189 -22.03 15.71 19.31
N ASN A 190 -22.44 15.62 18.03
CA ASN A 190 -23.27 14.53 17.53
C ASN A 190 -22.51 13.22 17.51
N LEU A 191 -21.26 13.21 17.01
CA LEU A 191 -20.42 12.00 17.02
C LEU A 191 -20.13 11.56 18.45
N ARG A 192 -19.73 12.48 19.33
CA ARG A 192 -19.49 12.15 20.74
C ARG A 192 -20.71 11.53 21.43
N ARG A 193 -21.92 12.06 21.17
CA ARG A 193 -23.18 11.47 21.68
C ARG A 193 -23.48 10.12 21.05
N LEU A 194 -23.23 9.96 19.76
CA LEU A 194 -23.36 8.67 19.08
C LEU A 194 -22.49 7.61 19.74
N LEU A 195 -21.19 7.88 19.91
CA LEU A 195 -20.23 6.94 20.53
C LEU A 195 -20.67 6.53 21.94
N LYS A 196 -21.02 7.52 22.80
CA LYS A 196 -21.50 7.23 24.16
C LYS A 196 -22.76 6.36 24.15
N ARG A 197 -23.73 6.65 23.28
CA ARG A 197 -24.97 5.88 23.15
C ARG A 197 -24.72 4.49 22.61
N SER A 198 -23.87 4.37 21.61
CA SER A 198 -23.51 3.09 20.97
C SER A 198 -22.81 2.17 21.97
N LEU A 199 -21.83 2.67 22.73
CA LEU A 199 -21.15 1.90 23.76
C LEU A 199 -22.14 1.42 24.83
N LYS A 200 -23.04 2.31 25.33
CA LYS A 200 -24.06 1.91 26.27
C LYS A 200 -25.03 0.87 25.73
N LYS A 201 -25.33 0.92 24.42
CA LYS A 201 -26.21 -0.03 23.78
C LYS A 201 -25.51 -1.40 23.63
N LEU A 202 -24.25 -1.38 23.19
CA LEU A 202 -23.44 -2.58 23.01
C LEU A 202 -23.27 -3.36 24.33
N ASN A 203 -22.93 -2.66 25.44
CA ASN A 203 -22.79 -3.23 26.77
C ASN A 203 -24.11 -3.79 27.39
N LYS A 204 -25.28 -3.51 26.78
CA LYS A 204 -26.54 -4.12 27.18
C LYS A 204 -26.86 -5.40 26.43
N ILE A 205 -26.28 -5.57 25.25
CA ILE A 205 -26.54 -6.73 24.39
C ILE A 205 -25.64 -7.88 24.83
N ASP A 206 -24.39 -7.56 25.14
CA ASP A 206 -23.37 -8.56 25.44
C ASP A 206 -22.25 -7.99 26.34
N ASN A 207 -21.52 -8.89 27.00
CA ASN A 207 -20.33 -8.55 27.76
C ASN A 207 -19.16 -8.41 26.76
N VAL A 208 -18.82 -7.16 26.40
CA VAL A 208 -17.81 -6.88 25.37
C VAL A 208 -16.50 -6.41 25.98
N SER A 209 -15.41 -6.81 25.35
CA SER A 209 -14.07 -6.33 25.63
C SER A 209 -13.44 -5.65 24.41
N PHE A 210 -12.64 -4.61 24.68
CA PHE A 210 -11.79 -3.98 23.67
C PHE A 210 -10.37 -4.51 23.84
N VAL A 211 -9.89 -5.21 22.82
CA VAL A 211 -8.53 -5.78 22.77
C VAL A 211 -7.72 -4.93 21.82
N MET A 212 -6.85 -4.08 22.37
CA MET A 212 -5.99 -3.23 21.58
C MET A 212 -4.58 -3.81 21.51
N ARG A 213 -3.96 -3.72 20.32
CA ARG A 213 -2.59 -4.21 20.08
C ARG A 213 -2.40 -5.67 20.50
N GLU A 214 -3.31 -6.54 20.08
CA GLU A 214 -3.26 -7.96 20.41
C GLU A 214 -1.91 -8.61 20.04
N LYS A 215 -1.25 -9.24 21.01
CA LYS A 215 0.08 -9.86 20.86
C LYS A 215 0.15 -11.29 21.43
N GLN A 216 -0.91 -11.77 22.06
CA GLN A 216 -0.89 -13.08 22.73
C GLN A 216 -1.25 -14.22 21.78
N ARG A 217 -2.07 -13.91 20.76
CA ARG A 217 -2.51 -14.88 19.75
C ARG A 217 -1.53 -14.93 18.58
N SER A 218 -1.53 -16.05 17.87
CA SER A 218 -0.77 -16.17 16.63
C SER A 218 -1.27 -15.18 15.55
N THR A 219 -0.43 -14.85 14.58
CA THR A 219 -0.84 -14.01 13.44
C THR A 219 -1.98 -14.66 12.67
N GLU A 220 -1.95 -15.97 12.49
CA GLU A 220 -2.99 -16.71 11.78
C GLU A 220 -4.33 -16.68 12.53
N ASP A 221 -4.33 -16.83 13.86
CA ASP A 221 -5.55 -16.73 14.67
C ASP A 221 -6.14 -15.32 14.62
N ASN A 222 -5.32 -14.29 14.77
CA ASN A 222 -5.77 -12.90 14.64
C ASN A 222 -6.31 -12.60 13.23
N PHE A 223 -5.65 -13.12 12.19
CA PHE A 223 -6.09 -12.96 10.81
C PHE A 223 -7.44 -13.66 10.57
N ASN A 224 -7.63 -14.87 11.07
CA ASN A 224 -8.90 -15.58 10.94
C ASN A 224 -10.03 -14.83 11.64
N ARG A 225 -9.80 -14.31 12.85
CA ARG A 225 -10.77 -13.48 13.59
C ARG A 225 -11.14 -12.21 12.84
N PHE A 226 -10.15 -11.57 12.21
CA PHE A 226 -10.38 -10.42 11.37
C PHE A 226 -11.24 -10.78 10.14
N MET A 227 -10.91 -11.88 9.45
CA MET A 227 -11.68 -12.35 8.29
C MET A 227 -13.12 -12.70 8.66
N ASP A 228 -13.34 -13.34 9.82
CA ASP A 228 -14.69 -13.69 10.28
C ASP A 228 -15.54 -12.44 10.53
N ALA A 229 -14.96 -11.41 11.16
CA ALA A 229 -15.64 -10.12 11.37
C ALA A 229 -15.88 -9.36 10.06
N GLU A 230 -14.97 -9.45 9.09
CA GLU A 230 -15.12 -8.81 7.78
C GLU A 230 -16.17 -9.54 6.92
N ASP A 231 -16.20 -10.85 6.96
CA ASP A 231 -17.15 -11.68 6.24
C ASP A 231 -18.59 -11.58 6.80
N ALA A 232 -18.71 -11.33 8.10
CA ALA A 232 -20.00 -11.03 8.75
C ALA A 232 -20.53 -9.63 8.44
N SER A 233 -19.81 -8.82 7.65
CA SER A 233 -20.22 -7.50 7.17
C SER A 233 -20.96 -7.57 5.83
N TRP A 234 -21.46 -6.41 5.35
CA TRP A 234 -22.02 -6.28 4.00
C TRP A 234 -21.12 -6.85 2.89
N LYS A 235 -19.81 -6.91 3.09
CA LYS A 235 -18.86 -7.47 2.13
C LYS A 235 -19.05 -8.97 1.92
N GLY A 236 -19.39 -9.71 2.98
CA GLY A 236 -19.73 -11.12 2.87
C GLY A 236 -21.02 -11.33 2.08
N GLU A 237 -22.04 -10.50 2.32
CA GLU A 237 -23.31 -10.55 1.56
C GLU A 237 -23.08 -10.30 0.06
N GLU A 238 -22.13 -9.40 -0.30
CA GLU A 238 -21.77 -9.08 -1.69
C GLU A 238 -20.69 -10.01 -2.26
N SER A 239 -20.24 -11.04 -1.53
CA SER A 239 -19.13 -11.92 -1.92
C SER A 239 -17.83 -11.16 -2.25
N SER A 240 -17.63 -10.01 -1.63
CA SER A 240 -16.46 -9.14 -1.79
C SER A 240 -15.53 -9.15 -0.57
N SER A 241 -15.82 -10.01 0.41
CA SER A 241 -14.96 -10.22 1.58
C SER A 241 -13.63 -10.86 1.19
N ILE A 242 -12.58 -10.65 2.01
CA ILE A 242 -11.28 -11.29 1.82
C ILE A 242 -11.42 -12.82 1.83
N LYS A 243 -12.28 -13.34 2.69
CA LYS A 243 -12.57 -14.77 2.80
C LYS A 243 -13.17 -15.37 1.50
N ALA A 244 -13.95 -14.59 0.76
CA ALA A 244 -14.49 -14.98 -0.53
C ALA A 244 -13.45 -15.01 -1.67
N LEU A 245 -12.27 -14.47 -1.44
CA LEU A 245 -11.19 -14.29 -2.43
C LEU A 245 -9.90 -14.99 -1.95
N PRO A 246 -9.73 -16.31 -2.13
CA PRO A 246 -8.64 -17.09 -1.53
C PRO A 246 -7.23 -16.54 -1.80
N HIS A 247 -6.92 -16.12 -3.05
CA HIS A 247 -5.62 -15.54 -3.38
C HIS A 247 -5.34 -14.24 -2.63
N HIS A 248 -6.39 -13.46 -2.31
CA HIS A 248 -6.27 -12.25 -1.52
C HIS A 248 -6.08 -12.56 -0.04
N ALA A 249 -6.74 -13.59 0.47
CA ALA A 249 -6.54 -14.08 1.84
C ALA A 249 -5.09 -14.57 2.03
N ASP A 250 -4.59 -15.40 1.12
CA ASP A 250 -3.21 -15.90 1.15
C ASP A 250 -2.18 -14.75 1.10
N ALA A 251 -2.42 -13.75 0.24
CA ALA A 251 -1.57 -12.58 0.15
C ALA A 251 -1.52 -11.79 1.46
N LEU A 252 -2.68 -11.50 2.04
CA LEU A 252 -2.75 -10.72 3.28
C LEU A 252 -2.21 -11.47 4.48
N LEU A 253 -2.39 -12.80 4.55
CA LEU A 253 -1.79 -13.63 5.59
C LEU A 253 -0.26 -13.65 5.48
N GLU A 254 0.30 -13.76 4.27
CA GLU A 254 1.75 -13.67 4.04
C GLU A 254 2.28 -12.28 4.46
N ILE A 255 1.59 -11.21 4.05
CA ILE A 255 1.93 -9.84 4.41
C ILE A 255 1.88 -9.66 5.92
N ALA A 256 0.79 -10.07 6.58
CA ALA A 256 0.65 -9.98 8.02
C ALA A 256 1.75 -10.76 8.77
N SER A 257 2.11 -11.94 8.27
CA SER A 257 3.15 -12.77 8.85
C SER A 257 4.54 -12.11 8.73
N GLU A 258 4.86 -11.54 7.57
CA GLU A 258 6.11 -10.81 7.37
C GLU A 258 6.16 -9.51 8.20
N LEU A 259 5.05 -8.77 8.29
CA LEU A 259 4.95 -7.59 9.15
C LEU A 259 5.08 -7.94 10.64
N ASN A 260 4.52 -9.08 11.06
CA ASN A 260 4.61 -9.54 12.44
C ASN A 260 6.04 -9.88 12.86
N LYS A 261 6.84 -10.48 11.97
CA LYS A 261 8.28 -10.75 12.21
C LYS A 261 9.07 -9.47 12.52
N ARG A 262 8.60 -8.33 12.01
CA ARG A 262 9.18 -6.98 12.20
C ARG A 262 8.56 -6.22 13.36
N GLY A 263 7.51 -6.77 13.99
CA GLY A 263 6.75 -6.09 15.03
C GLY A 263 5.92 -4.91 14.51
N TRP A 264 5.59 -4.88 13.21
CA TRP A 264 4.87 -3.77 12.58
C TRP A 264 3.36 -4.02 12.44
N VAL A 265 2.88 -5.27 12.58
CA VAL A 265 1.44 -5.55 12.53
C VAL A 265 0.77 -5.17 13.85
N GLU A 266 -0.44 -4.65 13.76
CA GLU A 266 -1.30 -4.36 14.90
C GLU A 266 -2.70 -4.88 14.65
N TRP A 267 -3.21 -5.64 15.61
CA TRP A 267 -4.56 -6.17 15.60
C TRP A 267 -5.38 -5.53 16.72
N ASN A 268 -6.55 -5.00 16.37
CA ASN A 268 -7.47 -4.42 17.34
C ASN A 268 -8.84 -5.06 17.17
N PHE A 269 -9.50 -5.39 18.29
CA PHE A 269 -10.77 -6.10 18.27
C PHE A 269 -11.77 -5.52 19.27
N ILE A 270 -13.05 -5.67 18.96
CA ILE A 270 -14.15 -5.72 19.94
C ILE A 270 -14.63 -7.16 19.95
N GLU A 271 -14.62 -7.80 21.11
CA GLU A 271 -14.93 -9.21 21.27
C GLU A 271 -15.97 -9.44 22.36
N THR A 272 -16.79 -10.49 22.18
CA THR A 272 -17.54 -11.17 23.23
C THR A 272 -16.81 -12.44 23.64
N GLU A 273 -17.39 -13.24 24.56
CA GLU A 273 -16.85 -14.56 24.90
C GLU A 273 -16.80 -15.48 23.68
N ASP A 274 -17.78 -15.37 22.76
CA ASP A 274 -17.97 -16.33 21.68
C ASP A 274 -17.41 -15.87 20.33
N LYS A 275 -17.29 -14.55 20.08
CA LYS A 275 -16.92 -14.07 18.75
C LYS A 275 -16.32 -12.66 18.72
N THR A 276 -15.70 -12.35 17.59
CA THR A 276 -15.23 -11.00 17.24
C THR A 276 -16.37 -10.20 16.61
N ILE A 277 -16.69 -9.03 17.18
CA ILE A 277 -17.74 -8.11 16.70
C ILE A 277 -17.17 -7.09 15.71
N ALA A 278 -15.96 -6.59 15.97
CA ALA A 278 -15.26 -5.69 15.07
C ALA A 278 -13.77 -5.93 15.12
N ALA A 279 -13.09 -5.69 14.01
CA ALA A 279 -11.67 -5.94 13.86
C ALA A 279 -10.99 -4.89 12.99
N HIS A 280 -9.74 -4.56 13.34
CA HIS A 280 -8.80 -3.84 12.48
C HIS A 280 -7.57 -4.70 12.22
N PHE A 281 -7.17 -4.77 10.95
CA PHE A 281 -5.80 -5.07 10.54
C PHE A 281 -5.09 -3.73 10.31
N ALA A 282 -4.07 -3.47 11.09
CA ALA A 282 -3.34 -2.21 11.07
C ALA A 282 -1.82 -2.42 11.04
N ILE A 283 -1.10 -1.38 10.59
CA ILE A 283 0.36 -1.39 10.48
C ILE A 283 0.89 -0.18 11.25
N ARG A 284 1.76 -0.46 12.22
CA ARG A 284 2.40 0.57 13.05
C ARG A 284 3.89 0.63 12.74
N VAL A 285 4.29 1.66 12.01
CA VAL A 285 5.69 1.85 11.58
C VAL A 285 5.97 3.32 11.28
N ASN A 286 7.21 3.75 11.37
CA ASN A 286 7.65 5.12 11.05
C ASN A 286 6.83 6.20 11.77
N ARG A 287 6.51 5.98 13.06
CA ARG A 287 5.68 6.86 13.89
C ARG A 287 4.28 7.11 13.31
N LYS A 288 3.75 6.18 12.52
CA LYS A 288 2.41 6.22 11.93
C LYS A 288 1.66 4.93 12.22
N LEU A 289 0.36 5.05 12.43
CA LEU A 289 -0.59 3.93 12.51
C LEU A 289 -1.47 3.96 11.27
N TYR A 290 -1.35 2.95 10.44
CA TYR A 290 -2.18 2.76 9.25
C TYR A 290 -3.28 1.75 9.57
N ILE A 291 -4.54 2.18 9.59
CA ILE A 291 -5.71 1.28 9.68
C ILE A 291 -6.01 0.80 8.25
N ASP A 292 -5.41 -0.32 7.85
CA ASP A 292 -5.45 -0.80 6.47
C ASP A 292 -6.78 -1.48 6.13
N LYS A 293 -7.29 -2.32 7.05
CA LYS A 293 -8.57 -3.02 6.86
C LYS A 293 -9.42 -2.95 8.12
N ILE A 294 -10.72 -2.86 7.87
CA ILE A 294 -11.75 -2.79 8.91
C ILE A 294 -12.84 -3.80 8.57
N GLY A 295 -13.27 -4.56 9.58
CA GLY A 295 -14.44 -5.44 9.51
C GLY A 295 -15.30 -5.30 10.75
N TYR A 296 -16.61 -5.53 10.63
CA TYR A 296 -17.51 -5.64 11.77
C TYR A 296 -18.76 -6.47 11.42
N ASP A 297 -19.31 -7.18 12.39
CA ASP A 297 -20.51 -8.00 12.27
C ASP A 297 -21.76 -7.11 12.14
N GLU A 298 -22.47 -7.20 11.01
CA GLU A 298 -23.67 -6.42 10.69
C GLU A 298 -24.82 -6.62 11.70
N HIS A 299 -24.85 -7.74 12.44
CA HIS A 299 -25.84 -7.93 13.51
C HIS A 299 -25.72 -6.86 14.61
N TYR A 300 -24.55 -6.26 14.77
CA TYR A 300 -24.27 -5.20 15.73
C TYR A 300 -24.28 -3.80 15.12
N LYS A 301 -24.67 -3.61 13.86
CA LYS A 301 -24.62 -2.31 13.15
C LYS A 301 -25.29 -1.16 13.90
N ASP A 302 -26.38 -1.45 14.59
CA ASP A 302 -27.11 -0.50 15.42
C ASP A 302 -26.31 0.01 16.64
N CYS A 303 -25.21 -0.66 16.99
CA CYS A 303 -24.27 -0.26 18.02
C CYS A 303 -23.03 0.42 17.44
N SER A 304 -22.95 0.57 16.10
CA SER A 304 -21.83 1.19 15.39
C SER A 304 -20.45 0.68 15.84
N PRO A 305 -20.19 -0.66 15.85
CA PRO A 305 -18.98 -1.21 16.46
C PRO A 305 -17.71 -0.75 15.74
N GLY A 306 -17.75 -0.55 14.40
CA GLY A 306 -16.64 0.01 13.65
C GLY A 306 -16.22 1.42 14.14
N ASN A 307 -17.20 2.30 14.41
CA ASN A 307 -16.90 3.62 14.99
C ASN A 307 -16.37 3.53 16.42
N LEU A 308 -16.85 2.59 17.22
CA LEU A 308 -16.36 2.38 18.58
C LEU A 308 -14.90 1.91 18.58
N LEU A 309 -14.59 0.92 17.74
CA LEU A 309 -13.21 0.42 17.62
C LEU A 309 -12.26 1.49 17.07
N PHE A 310 -12.71 2.26 16.07
CA PHE A 310 -11.92 3.35 15.52
C PHE A 310 -11.66 4.45 16.55
N ASN A 311 -12.67 4.83 17.37
CA ASN A 311 -12.47 5.75 18.48
C ASN A 311 -11.44 5.23 19.49
N GLN A 312 -11.51 3.94 19.82
CA GLN A 312 -10.58 3.32 20.76
C GLN A 312 -9.14 3.30 20.20
N ALA A 313 -8.99 3.06 18.89
CA ALA A 313 -7.68 3.11 18.23
C ALA A 313 -7.08 4.53 18.25
N ILE A 314 -7.89 5.57 18.06
CA ILE A 314 -7.46 6.97 18.20
C ILE A 314 -7.02 7.25 19.65
N GLU A 315 -7.83 6.88 20.64
CA GLU A 315 -7.53 7.08 22.05
C GLU A 315 -6.26 6.36 22.49
N ASP A 316 -6.06 5.11 22.03
CA ASP A 316 -4.85 4.32 22.26
C ASP A 316 -3.62 4.99 21.62
N ALA A 317 -3.74 5.50 20.39
CA ALA A 317 -2.66 6.17 19.68
C ALA A 317 -2.19 7.45 20.39
N PHE A 318 -3.14 8.28 20.88
CA PHE A 318 -2.80 9.46 21.68
C PHE A 318 -2.19 9.10 23.03
N SER A 319 -2.74 8.08 23.72
CA SER A 319 -2.29 7.70 25.08
C SER A 319 -0.87 7.13 25.09
N ASN A 320 -0.49 6.41 24.06
CA ASN A 320 0.85 5.82 23.97
C ASN A 320 1.92 6.80 23.43
N GLY A 321 1.54 7.79 22.63
CA GLY A 321 2.44 8.83 22.13
C GLY A 321 3.56 8.32 21.22
N ASP A 322 3.47 7.08 20.73
CA ASP A 322 4.48 6.44 19.90
C ASP A 322 4.26 6.67 18.39
N VAL A 323 3.13 7.28 18.03
CA VAL A 323 2.78 7.68 16.66
C VAL A 323 2.38 9.15 16.59
N GLU A 324 2.64 9.78 15.45
CA GLU A 324 2.33 11.18 15.15
C GLU A 324 1.14 11.32 14.18
N GLU A 325 0.74 10.21 13.59
CA GLU A 325 -0.31 10.18 12.58
C GLU A 325 -1.07 8.85 12.63
N LEU A 326 -2.41 8.93 12.58
CA LEU A 326 -3.28 7.79 12.28
C LEU A 326 -3.81 7.95 10.85
N ASN A 327 -3.46 7.01 9.98
CA ASN A 327 -3.80 7.03 8.56
C ASN A 327 -4.92 6.01 8.28
N THR A 328 -5.91 6.40 7.49
CA THR A 328 -7.05 5.53 7.12
C THR A 328 -6.93 4.94 5.72
N GLY A 329 -5.85 5.27 4.98
CA GLY A 329 -5.53 4.72 3.66
C GLY A 329 -6.48 5.07 2.52
N ALA A 330 -7.66 5.62 2.82
CA ALA A 330 -8.74 5.82 1.87
C ALA A 330 -9.44 7.18 2.05
N ASP A 331 -10.25 7.55 1.05
CA ASP A 331 -11.15 8.71 1.10
C ASP A 331 -12.60 8.22 1.21
N CYS A 332 -13.05 7.96 2.45
CA CYS A 332 -14.40 7.54 2.70
C CYS A 332 -15.21 8.66 3.38
N PRO A 333 -16.51 8.85 3.03
CA PRO A 333 -17.34 9.91 3.61
C PRO A 333 -17.40 9.87 5.15
N TRP A 334 -17.37 8.71 5.77
CA TRP A 334 -17.42 8.57 7.23
C TRP A 334 -16.13 9.03 7.93
N HIS A 335 -14.99 9.17 7.22
CA HIS A 335 -13.76 9.69 7.81
C HIS A 335 -13.88 11.16 8.23
N TYR A 336 -14.63 11.97 7.47
CA TYR A 336 -14.70 13.41 7.72
C TYR A 336 -15.33 13.80 9.05
N GLN A 337 -16.14 12.93 9.66
CA GLN A 337 -16.66 13.14 11.02
C GLN A 337 -15.57 13.13 12.10
N TRP A 338 -14.37 12.57 11.78
CA TRP A 338 -13.23 12.43 12.68
C TRP A 338 -12.20 13.56 12.54
N GLN A 339 -12.54 14.66 11.90
CA GLN A 339 -11.64 15.80 11.67
C GLN A 339 -10.34 15.43 10.96
N VAL A 340 -10.45 14.54 9.99
CA VAL A 340 -9.29 14.12 9.18
C VAL A 340 -8.76 15.27 8.36
N LYS A 341 -7.44 15.28 8.14
CA LYS A 341 -6.77 15.98 7.06
C LYS A 341 -6.62 15.05 5.86
N SER A 342 -6.41 15.62 4.69
CA SER A 342 -6.25 14.86 3.45
C SER A 342 -4.98 15.26 2.73
N ARG A 343 -4.26 14.27 2.21
CA ARG A 343 -3.16 14.47 1.25
C ARG A 343 -3.57 13.92 -0.11
N LYS A 344 -3.14 14.58 -1.18
CA LYS A 344 -3.47 14.17 -2.55
C LYS A 344 -2.52 13.10 -3.03
N THR A 345 -3.08 12.11 -3.72
CA THR A 345 -2.31 11.13 -4.48
C THR A 345 -2.59 11.27 -5.97
N TYR A 346 -1.65 10.78 -6.78
CA TYR A 346 -1.67 10.93 -8.22
C TYR A 346 -1.33 9.63 -8.93
N ASP A 347 -2.04 9.35 -10.00
CA ASP A 347 -1.59 8.40 -11.01
C ASP A 347 -0.61 9.11 -11.92
N ALA A 348 0.49 8.46 -12.24
CA ALA A 348 1.56 9.04 -13.03
C ALA A 348 2.09 8.07 -14.07
N VAL A 349 2.54 8.58 -15.21
CA VAL A 349 3.11 7.79 -16.29
C VAL A 349 4.40 8.43 -16.77
N ILE A 350 5.45 7.61 -16.81
CA ILE A 350 6.73 7.96 -17.43
C ILE A 350 6.79 7.31 -18.81
N ILE A 351 7.18 8.10 -19.80
CA ILE A 351 7.36 7.66 -21.19
C ILE A 351 8.71 8.13 -21.72
N PRO A 352 9.27 7.48 -22.76
CA PRO A 352 10.48 7.95 -23.39
C PRO A 352 10.37 9.39 -23.86
N GLN A 353 11.41 10.20 -23.64
CA GLN A 353 11.42 11.63 -24.02
C GLN A 353 11.66 11.81 -25.54
N ILE A 354 10.86 11.12 -26.35
CA ILE A 354 10.84 11.29 -27.81
C ILE A 354 9.71 12.28 -28.13
N PRO A 355 10.00 13.50 -28.64
CA PRO A 355 9.00 14.57 -28.75
C PRO A 355 7.71 14.18 -29.48
N VAL A 356 7.83 13.47 -30.61
CA VAL A 356 6.68 13.02 -31.40
C VAL A 356 5.86 11.98 -30.65
N LEU A 357 6.51 11.02 -29.99
CA LEU A 357 5.86 9.97 -29.21
C LEU A 357 5.15 10.56 -27.98
N CYS A 358 5.77 11.53 -27.32
CA CYS A 358 5.16 12.28 -26.22
C CYS A 358 3.86 12.95 -26.64
N CYS A 359 3.84 13.61 -27.80
CA CYS A 359 2.63 14.28 -28.32
C CYS A 359 1.52 13.26 -28.62
N ILE A 360 1.84 12.16 -29.28
CA ILE A 360 0.88 11.10 -29.63
C ILE A 360 0.30 10.46 -28.37
N LEU A 361 1.16 10.05 -27.42
CA LEU A 361 0.71 9.41 -26.18
C LEU A 361 -0.09 10.37 -25.29
N LYS A 362 0.29 11.64 -25.20
CA LYS A 362 -0.50 12.66 -24.49
C LYS A 362 -1.89 12.86 -25.11
N ALA A 363 -1.99 12.87 -26.43
CA ALA A 363 -3.27 12.96 -27.15
C ALA A 363 -4.12 11.70 -26.91
N ALA A 364 -3.55 10.50 -27.06
CA ALA A 364 -4.25 9.24 -26.82
C ALA A 364 -4.75 9.12 -25.36
N PHE A 365 -3.94 9.54 -24.40
CA PHE A 365 -4.34 9.49 -22.97
C PHE A 365 -5.46 10.50 -22.65
N LYS A 366 -5.47 11.67 -23.27
CA LYS A 366 -6.58 12.63 -23.15
C LYS A 366 -7.90 12.08 -23.73
N ILE A 367 -7.80 11.34 -24.83
CA ILE A 367 -8.96 10.68 -25.47
C ILE A 367 -9.48 9.56 -24.56
N LEU A 368 -8.62 8.68 -24.06
CA LEU A 368 -9.00 7.57 -23.17
C LEU A 368 -9.65 8.06 -21.86
N LYS A 369 -9.17 9.17 -21.28
CA LYS A 369 -9.82 9.79 -20.11
C LYS A 369 -11.25 10.25 -20.37
N LYS A 370 -11.59 10.67 -21.60
CA LYS A 370 -12.96 11.08 -21.95
C LYS A 370 -13.93 9.91 -22.09
N PHE A 371 -13.41 8.67 -22.26
CA PHE A 371 -14.23 7.46 -22.36
C PHE A 371 -14.38 6.70 -21.04
N HIS A 372 -13.65 7.10 -19.99
CA HIS A 372 -13.72 6.50 -18.64
C HIS A 372 -14.17 7.51 -17.56
N ALA A 373 -14.63 8.71 -17.96
CA ALA A 373 -15.36 9.68 -17.16
C ALA A 373 -16.86 9.63 -17.52
#